data_6cf0bc77df09d630046cb0ad032b0d68
#
_entry.id   6cf0bc77df09d630046cb0ad032b0d68
#
_cell.length_a   1.000
_cell.length_b   1.000
_cell.length_c   1.000
_cell.angle_alpha   90.00
_cell.angle_beta   90.00
_cell.angle_gamma   90.00
#
_symmetry.space_group_name_H-M   'P 1'
#
loop_
_entity.id
_entity.type
_entity.pdbx_description
1 polymer ?
#
loop_
_entity_poly.entity_id
_entity_poly.type
_entity_poly.pdbx_seq_one_letter_code
_entity_poly.pdbx_strand_id
1 'polypeptide(L)'
;LETFLSNGPVVLGPLDMGHLTYNPNHTILYGVDHFVTVYALDGQYLYLHDPAGFACMKVAFNDILEAWKAEAIDYKRGAYSMWGNFKKVKSPSQTQIYQETARITRDRYLDGQSNVLEYYAKAVAENGLNTEQKQLHQYFSFKLAAVRNLYLSKFLKDHDPEGARLKEELATLFGQAHLSCLKEDYQELAHLLYQIAEVDGRFRDLYVN
;
A
#
# COMPACT_ATOMS: atom_id res chain seq x y z
N LEU A 1 -16.37 20.81 -5.27
CA LEU A 1 -14.95 20.68 -4.92
C LEU A 1 -14.40 22.00 -4.38
N GLU A 2 -14.54 23.13 -5.09
CA GLU A 2 -14.04 24.46 -4.69
C GLU A 2 -14.48 24.86 -3.27
N THR A 3 -15.76 24.68 -2.95
CA THR A 3 -16.31 24.98 -1.60
C THR A 3 -15.63 24.18 -0.50
N PHE A 4 -15.20 22.94 -0.78
CA PHE A 4 -14.47 22.14 0.20
C PHE A 4 -13.02 22.59 0.29
N LEU A 5 -12.38 22.88 -0.86
CA LEU A 5 -10.98 23.34 -0.89
C LEU A 5 -10.77 24.68 -0.18
N SER A 6 -11.78 25.55 -0.12
CA SER A 6 -11.69 26.79 0.66
C SER A 6 -11.54 26.56 2.18
N ASN A 7 -11.88 25.35 2.66
CA ASN A 7 -11.78 24.95 4.07
C ASN A 7 -10.61 24.01 4.35
N GLY A 8 -9.80 23.66 3.33
CA GLY A 8 -8.65 22.78 3.44
C GLY A 8 -8.60 21.69 2.38
N PRO A 9 -7.63 20.77 2.47
CA PRO A 9 -7.47 19.71 1.49
C PRO A 9 -8.68 18.77 1.44
N VAL A 10 -8.89 18.16 0.27
CA VAL A 10 -9.99 17.25 -0.03
C VAL A 10 -9.41 15.90 -0.48
N VAL A 11 -9.94 14.81 0.04
CA VAL A 11 -9.64 13.46 -0.47
C VAL A 11 -10.66 13.11 -1.54
N LEU A 12 -10.18 12.79 -2.75
CA LEU A 12 -11.00 12.23 -3.83
C LEU A 12 -10.84 10.71 -3.87
N GLY A 13 -11.94 10.01 -4.08
CA GLY A 13 -11.91 8.57 -4.28
C GLY A 13 -13.23 7.88 -3.90
N PRO A 14 -13.40 6.59 -4.25
CA PRO A 14 -12.39 5.86 -5.02
C PRO A 14 -12.21 6.45 -6.41
N LEU A 15 -10.98 6.39 -6.91
CA LEU A 15 -10.61 6.66 -8.29
C LEU A 15 -10.25 5.32 -8.93
N ASP A 16 -10.55 5.14 -10.21
CA ASP A 16 -10.03 4.02 -10.98
C ASP A 16 -8.60 4.32 -11.44
N MET A 17 -7.61 3.59 -10.91
CA MET A 17 -6.20 3.78 -11.26
C MET A 17 -5.90 3.60 -12.74
N GLY A 18 -6.72 2.86 -13.48
CA GLY A 18 -6.58 2.66 -14.92
C GLY A 18 -6.69 3.95 -15.73
N HIS A 19 -7.33 4.97 -15.17
CA HIS A 19 -7.50 6.29 -15.78
C HIS A 19 -6.54 7.37 -15.23
N LEU A 20 -5.65 7.02 -14.28
CA LEU A 20 -4.65 7.95 -13.72
C LEU A 20 -3.39 7.97 -14.61
N THR A 21 -3.45 8.65 -15.74
CA THR A 21 -2.44 8.64 -16.81
C THR A 21 -1.05 9.11 -16.40
N TYR A 22 -0.94 9.83 -15.30
CA TYR A 22 0.36 10.19 -14.71
C TYR A 22 1.08 9.01 -14.04
N ASN A 23 0.37 7.92 -13.75
CA ASN A 23 0.97 6.69 -13.25
C ASN A 23 1.44 5.84 -14.44
N PRO A 24 2.73 5.54 -14.60
CA PRO A 24 3.23 4.75 -15.73
C PRO A 24 2.58 3.37 -15.88
N ASN A 25 2.07 2.81 -14.78
CA ASN A 25 1.45 1.48 -14.75
C ASN A 25 -0.08 1.52 -14.88
N HIS A 26 -0.69 2.67 -15.19
CA HIS A 26 -2.14 2.83 -15.20
C HIS A 26 -2.85 1.80 -16.08
N THR A 27 -2.27 1.43 -17.23
CA THR A 27 -2.89 0.50 -18.20
C THR A 27 -3.17 -0.90 -17.67
N ILE A 28 -2.46 -1.32 -16.60
CA ILE A 28 -2.64 -2.61 -15.94
C ILE A 28 -3.38 -2.50 -14.61
N LEU A 29 -3.80 -1.30 -14.23
CA LEU A 29 -4.44 -0.99 -12.95
C LEU A 29 -5.92 -0.63 -13.13
N TYR A 30 -6.53 -0.99 -14.26
CA TYR A 30 -7.95 -0.78 -14.50
C TYR A 30 -8.80 -1.53 -13.46
N GLY A 31 -9.77 -0.83 -12.84
CA GLY A 31 -10.61 -1.38 -11.79
C GLY A 31 -9.93 -1.44 -10.40
N VAL A 32 -8.67 -1.01 -10.27
CA VAL A 32 -8.01 -0.89 -8.97
C VAL A 32 -8.36 0.45 -8.34
N ASP A 33 -8.90 0.41 -7.12
CA ASP A 33 -9.31 1.60 -6.38
C ASP A 33 -8.13 2.42 -5.86
N HIS A 34 -8.31 3.74 -5.85
CA HIS A 34 -7.30 4.66 -5.37
C HIS A 34 -7.90 5.91 -4.71
N PHE A 35 -7.10 6.58 -3.90
CA PHE A 35 -7.46 7.82 -3.23
C PHE A 35 -6.30 8.80 -3.30
N VAL A 36 -6.62 10.07 -3.63
CA VAL A 36 -5.63 11.15 -3.69
C VAL A 36 -6.07 12.33 -2.83
N THR A 37 -5.10 13.12 -2.36
CA THR A 37 -5.39 14.36 -1.63
C THR A 37 -5.21 15.54 -2.56
N VAL A 38 -6.28 16.27 -2.84
CA VAL A 38 -6.28 17.53 -3.60
C VAL A 38 -6.13 18.68 -2.62
N TYR A 39 -5.20 19.60 -2.89
CA TYR A 39 -4.94 20.76 -2.05
C TYR A 39 -5.18 22.10 -2.74
N ALA A 40 -5.32 22.12 -4.08
CA ALA A 40 -5.69 23.31 -4.84
C ALA A 40 -6.35 22.95 -6.18
N LEU A 41 -7.10 23.92 -6.71
CA LEU A 41 -7.70 23.91 -8.04
C LEU A 41 -7.49 25.30 -8.68
N ASP A 42 -7.03 25.36 -9.92
CA ASP A 42 -6.91 26.61 -10.70
C ASP A 42 -7.71 26.50 -12.02
N GLY A 43 -9.02 26.47 -11.92
CA GLY A 43 -9.94 26.44 -13.07
C GLY A 43 -9.81 25.21 -13.98
N GLN A 44 -8.61 24.82 -14.39
CA GLN A 44 -8.37 23.70 -15.32
C GLN A 44 -7.54 22.56 -14.71
N TYR A 45 -6.78 22.82 -13.66
CA TYR A 45 -5.84 21.87 -13.08
C TYR A 45 -6.12 21.62 -11.61
N LEU A 46 -6.03 20.35 -11.23
CA LEU A 46 -5.95 19.92 -9.85
C LEU A 46 -4.48 19.81 -9.41
N TYR A 47 -4.21 20.27 -8.19
CA TYR A 47 -2.93 20.06 -7.52
C TYR A 47 -3.15 19.04 -6.42
N LEU A 48 -2.44 17.93 -6.50
CA LEU A 48 -2.68 16.77 -5.64
C LEU A 48 -1.42 16.07 -5.15
N HIS A 49 -1.57 15.34 -4.07
CA HIS A 49 -0.63 14.34 -3.59
C HIS A 49 -1.25 12.96 -3.75
N ASP A 50 -0.53 12.08 -4.40
CA ASP A 50 -0.89 10.69 -4.57
C ASP A 50 0.00 9.81 -3.68
N PRO A 51 -0.56 9.01 -2.76
CA PRO A 51 0.21 8.16 -1.85
C PRO A 51 0.98 7.03 -2.56
N ALA A 52 0.70 6.76 -3.84
CA ALA A 52 1.49 5.82 -4.64
C ALA A 52 2.90 6.35 -5.03
N GLY A 53 3.30 7.51 -4.48
CA GLY A 53 4.63 8.09 -4.67
C GLY A 53 4.68 9.31 -5.59
N PHE A 54 3.52 9.84 -6.02
CA PHE A 54 3.44 11.01 -6.89
C PHE A 54 3.04 12.26 -6.07
N ALA A 55 4.02 12.89 -5.45
CA ALA A 55 3.81 14.13 -4.70
C ALA A 55 3.75 15.36 -5.60
N CYS A 56 2.98 16.37 -5.19
CA CYS A 56 2.91 17.69 -5.84
C CYS A 56 2.56 17.62 -7.34
N MET A 57 1.65 16.75 -7.72
CA MET A 57 1.20 16.60 -9.11
C MET A 57 0.30 17.76 -9.50
N LYS A 58 0.48 18.22 -10.74
CA LYS A 58 -0.46 19.11 -11.46
C LYS A 58 -1.12 18.29 -12.56
N VAL A 59 -2.42 18.03 -12.44
CA VAL A 59 -3.17 17.16 -13.34
C VAL A 59 -4.35 17.92 -13.93
N ALA A 60 -4.60 17.78 -15.22
CA ALA A 60 -5.77 18.40 -15.82
C ALA A 60 -7.07 17.83 -15.19
N PHE A 61 -8.01 18.72 -14.88
CA PHE A 61 -9.26 18.31 -14.19
C PHE A 61 -10.03 17.25 -15.00
N ASN A 62 -10.04 17.39 -16.33
CA ASN A 62 -10.72 16.43 -17.20
C ASN A 62 -10.10 15.03 -17.16
N ASP A 63 -8.76 14.93 -16.94
CA ASP A 63 -8.07 13.65 -16.86
C ASP A 63 -8.44 12.89 -15.57
N ILE A 64 -8.79 13.63 -14.50
CA ILE A 64 -9.25 13.04 -13.24
C ILE A 64 -10.73 12.63 -13.31
N LEU A 65 -11.55 13.28 -14.11
CA LEU A 65 -13.00 13.01 -14.13
C LEU A 65 -13.33 11.55 -14.48
N GLU A 66 -12.63 10.95 -15.45
CA GLU A 66 -12.86 9.56 -15.82
C GLU A 66 -12.46 8.60 -14.68
N ALA A 67 -11.31 8.85 -14.07
CA ALA A 67 -10.90 8.09 -12.88
C ALA A 67 -11.92 8.23 -11.74
N TRP A 68 -12.47 9.42 -11.54
CA TRP A 68 -13.36 9.76 -10.42
C TRP A 68 -14.80 9.25 -10.59
N LYS A 69 -15.23 8.93 -11.80
CA LYS A 69 -16.48 8.17 -12.02
C LYS A 69 -16.41 6.80 -11.34
N ALA A 70 -15.23 6.21 -11.30
CA ALA A 70 -14.95 4.92 -10.68
C ALA A 70 -15.93 3.82 -11.13
N GLU A 71 -16.25 3.75 -12.43
CA GLU A 71 -17.30 2.84 -12.95
C GLU A 71 -16.96 1.37 -12.71
N ALA A 72 -15.69 1.01 -12.78
CA ALA A 72 -15.22 -0.36 -12.55
C ALA A 72 -15.00 -0.70 -11.05
N ILE A 73 -15.34 0.21 -10.11
CA ILE A 73 -15.17 -0.04 -8.67
C ILE A 73 -16.53 -0.41 -8.05
N ASP A 74 -16.74 -1.68 -7.77
CA ASP A 74 -18.02 -2.22 -7.32
C ASP A 74 -18.52 -1.65 -5.99
N TYR A 75 -17.62 -1.37 -5.05
CA TYR A 75 -17.97 -0.88 -3.71
C TYR A 75 -18.19 0.65 -3.63
N LYS A 76 -18.05 1.37 -4.73
CA LYS A 76 -18.25 2.84 -4.73
C LYS A 76 -19.63 3.21 -4.21
N ARG A 77 -19.68 4.29 -3.42
CA ARG A 77 -20.94 4.84 -2.87
C ARG A 77 -21.62 5.83 -3.82
N GLY A 78 -21.08 6.02 -4.99
CA GLY A 78 -21.52 6.95 -6.03
C GLY A 78 -20.32 7.47 -6.83
N ALA A 79 -20.58 7.97 -8.04
CA ALA A 79 -19.58 8.67 -8.81
C ALA A 79 -19.17 9.99 -8.12
N TYR A 80 -17.92 10.40 -8.32
CA TYR A 80 -17.39 11.68 -7.83
C TYR A 80 -17.43 11.83 -6.30
N SER A 81 -17.19 10.73 -5.58
CA SER A 81 -17.15 10.76 -4.10
C SER A 81 -15.92 11.51 -3.59
N MET A 82 -16.11 12.32 -2.54
CA MET A 82 -15.04 13.09 -1.91
C MET A 82 -15.28 13.28 -0.42
N TRP A 83 -14.21 13.53 0.32
CA TRP A 83 -14.23 13.90 1.73
C TRP A 83 -13.47 15.20 1.93
N GLY A 84 -14.04 16.11 2.67
CA GLY A 84 -13.45 17.40 3.01
C GLY A 84 -13.96 17.92 4.36
N ASN A 85 -13.60 19.16 4.69
CA ASN A 85 -13.95 19.80 5.98
C ASN A 85 -13.43 19.00 7.20
N PHE A 86 -12.24 18.43 7.08
CA PHE A 86 -11.63 17.64 8.14
C PHE A 86 -11.43 18.47 9.39
N LYS A 87 -11.86 17.94 10.54
CA LYS A 87 -11.64 18.54 11.87
C LYS A 87 -10.73 17.62 12.69
N LYS A 88 -9.69 18.20 13.27
CA LYS A 88 -8.80 17.47 14.16
C LYS A 88 -9.54 17.16 15.47
N VAL A 89 -9.81 15.90 15.73
CA VAL A 89 -10.54 15.43 16.92
C VAL A 89 -9.63 14.87 18.00
N LYS A 90 -8.41 14.45 17.66
CA LYS A 90 -7.41 13.88 18.59
C LYS A 90 -5.99 14.27 18.17
N SER A 91 -5.09 14.32 19.13
CA SER A 91 -3.65 14.50 18.94
C SER A 91 -2.90 13.51 19.82
N PRO A 92 -2.91 12.21 19.45
CA PRO A 92 -2.21 11.22 20.24
C PRO A 92 -0.70 11.48 20.21
N SER A 93 -0.01 11.16 21.31
CA SER A 93 1.45 11.13 21.33
C SER A 93 1.98 9.96 20.49
N GLN A 94 3.25 10.00 20.11
CA GLN A 94 3.89 8.87 19.39
C GLN A 94 3.79 7.57 20.17
N THR A 95 3.98 7.62 21.48
CA THR A 95 3.84 6.47 22.38
C THR A 95 2.43 5.88 22.34
N GLN A 96 1.39 6.72 22.36
CA GLN A 96 0.01 6.26 22.24
C GLN A 96 -0.28 5.61 20.88
N ILE A 97 0.26 6.18 19.78
CA ILE A 97 0.15 5.58 18.45
C ILE A 97 0.84 4.22 18.42
N TYR A 98 2.05 4.13 18.99
CA TYR A 98 2.79 2.85 19.09
C TYR A 98 2.00 1.81 19.87
N GLN A 99 1.50 2.12 21.07
CA GLN A 99 0.74 1.19 21.89
C GLN A 99 -0.50 0.65 21.19
N GLU A 100 -1.25 1.52 20.50
CA GLU A 100 -2.42 1.10 19.75
C GLU A 100 -2.03 0.28 18.51
N THR A 101 -0.95 0.63 17.83
CA THR A 101 -0.41 -0.15 16.70
C THR A 101 0.03 -1.54 17.16
N ALA A 102 0.73 -1.64 18.29
CA ALA A 102 1.17 -2.91 18.87
C ALA A 102 -0.03 -3.81 19.21
N ARG A 103 -1.07 -3.24 19.84
CA ARG A 103 -2.32 -3.96 20.15
C ARG A 103 -2.99 -4.50 18.87
N ILE A 104 -3.18 -3.64 17.86
CA ILE A 104 -3.80 -4.05 16.58
C ILE A 104 -2.95 -5.12 15.88
N THR A 105 -1.63 -4.99 15.91
CA THR A 105 -0.71 -5.97 15.32
C THR A 105 -0.86 -7.33 16.01
N ARG A 106 -0.88 -7.34 17.35
CA ARG A 106 -1.12 -8.56 18.13
C ARG A 106 -2.44 -9.22 17.76
N ASP A 107 -3.54 -8.45 17.78
CA ASP A 107 -4.89 -8.96 17.49
C ASP A 107 -4.94 -9.59 16.09
N ARG A 108 -4.34 -8.95 15.08
CA ARG A 108 -4.26 -9.49 13.71
C ARG A 108 -3.48 -10.79 13.60
N TYR A 109 -2.38 -10.94 14.34
CA TYR A 109 -1.61 -12.18 14.34
C TYR A 109 -2.32 -13.31 15.10
N LEU A 110 -3.13 -12.98 16.12
CA LEU A 110 -3.95 -13.98 16.83
C LEU A 110 -5.11 -14.49 15.97
N ASP A 111 -5.73 -13.60 15.17
CA ASP A 111 -6.85 -13.94 14.29
C ASP A 111 -6.41 -14.51 12.93
N GLY A 112 -5.15 -14.27 12.54
CA GLY A 112 -4.62 -14.64 11.24
C GLY A 112 -4.27 -16.13 11.11
N GLN A 113 -4.31 -16.62 9.86
CA GLN A 113 -3.78 -17.95 9.56
C GLN A 113 -2.25 -17.91 9.55
N SER A 114 -1.62 -18.79 10.31
CA SER A 114 -0.19 -19.05 10.20
C SER A 114 0.11 -19.82 8.89
N ASN A 115 1.33 -19.68 8.35
CA ASN A 115 1.87 -20.48 7.24
C ASN A 115 1.36 -20.15 5.82
N VAL A 116 0.59 -19.09 5.62
CA VAL A 116 0.13 -18.68 4.26
C VAL A 116 1.32 -18.43 3.34
N LEU A 117 2.37 -17.78 3.83
CA LEU A 117 3.59 -17.51 3.05
C LEU A 117 4.36 -18.77 2.69
N GLU A 118 4.43 -19.74 3.61
CA GLU A 118 5.10 -21.03 3.36
C GLU A 118 4.35 -21.85 2.31
N TYR A 119 3.00 -21.92 2.39
CA TYR A 119 2.18 -22.57 1.36
C TYR A 119 2.36 -21.89 -0.01
N TYR A 120 2.43 -20.56 -0.01
CA TYR A 120 2.64 -19.82 -1.24
C TYR A 120 4.04 -20.04 -1.80
N ALA A 121 5.08 -20.03 -0.97
CA ALA A 121 6.45 -20.34 -1.36
C ALA A 121 6.56 -21.71 -2.00
N LYS A 122 5.92 -22.74 -1.41
CA LYS A 122 5.85 -24.08 -1.97
C LYS A 122 5.18 -24.09 -3.34
N ALA A 123 4.04 -23.44 -3.47
CA ALA A 123 3.31 -23.36 -4.74
C ALA A 123 4.15 -22.68 -5.83
N VAL A 124 4.90 -21.62 -5.50
CA VAL A 124 5.81 -20.93 -6.43
C VAL A 124 6.97 -21.84 -6.84
N ALA A 125 7.56 -22.60 -5.90
CA ALA A 125 8.63 -23.54 -6.19
C ALA A 125 8.19 -24.65 -7.17
N GLU A 126 6.96 -25.16 -7.01
CA GLU A 126 6.42 -26.27 -7.80
C GLU A 126 5.88 -25.81 -9.17
N ASN A 127 5.25 -24.66 -9.25
CA ASN A 127 4.43 -24.25 -10.40
C ASN A 127 4.88 -22.92 -11.04
N GLY A 128 5.78 -22.17 -10.41
CA GLY A 128 6.08 -20.79 -10.78
C GLY A 128 4.92 -19.83 -10.49
N LEU A 129 4.88 -18.72 -11.23
CA LEU A 129 3.78 -17.76 -11.20
C LEU A 129 2.99 -17.78 -12.50
N ASN A 130 1.67 -17.77 -12.43
CA ASN A 130 0.84 -17.51 -13.59
C ASN A 130 0.94 -16.03 -14.01
N THR A 131 0.37 -15.68 -15.17
CA THR A 131 0.47 -14.32 -15.75
C THR A 131 -0.10 -13.25 -14.80
N GLU A 132 -1.23 -13.49 -14.18
CA GLU A 132 -1.88 -12.56 -13.25
C GLU A 132 -1.05 -12.36 -11.98
N GLN A 133 -0.59 -13.45 -11.36
CA GLN A 133 0.29 -13.39 -10.18
C GLN A 133 1.59 -12.66 -10.49
N LYS A 134 2.20 -12.95 -11.66
CA LYS A 134 3.41 -12.26 -12.10
C LYS A 134 3.20 -10.76 -12.20
N GLN A 135 2.15 -10.32 -12.89
CA GLN A 135 1.82 -8.90 -13.02
C GLN A 135 1.57 -8.25 -11.65
N LEU A 136 0.78 -8.89 -10.80
CA LEU A 136 0.48 -8.39 -9.46
C LEU A 136 1.76 -8.20 -8.62
N HIS A 137 2.69 -9.15 -8.66
CA HIS A 137 3.93 -9.08 -7.88
C HIS A 137 4.96 -8.12 -8.46
N GLN A 138 5.08 -8.05 -9.79
CA GLN A 138 6.01 -7.14 -10.46
C GLN A 138 5.62 -5.67 -10.27
N TYR A 139 4.32 -5.37 -10.35
CA TYR A 139 3.88 -3.97 -10.37
C TYR A 139 3.33 -3.47 -9.03
N PHE A 140 2.94 -4.36 -8.13
CA PHE A 140 2.23 -3.95 -6.92
C PHE A 140 2.76 -4.62 -5.64
N SER A 141 2.55 -5.95 -5.44
CA SER A 141 2.61 -6.56 -4.12
C SER A 141 3.97 -6.49 -3.44
N PHE A 142 5.04 -6.98 -4.06
CA PHE A 142 6.35 -7.03 -3.41
C PHE A 142 6.95 -5.64 -3.21
N LYS A 143 6.82 -4.77 -4.20
CA LYS A 143 7.26 -3.38 -4.10
C LYS A 143 6.55 -2.64 -2.95
N LEU A 144 5.23 -2.80 -2.85
CA LEU A 144 4.44 -2.19 -1.79
C LEU A 144 4.80 -2.77 -0.41
N ALA A 145 4.99 -4.09 -0.31
CA ALA A 145 5.39 -4.75 0.92
C ALA A 145 6.77 -4.25 1.39
N ALA A 146 7.75 -4.12 0.49
CA ALA A 146 9.07 -3.57 0.81
C ALA A 146 8.97 -2.16 1.40
N VAL A 147 8.24 -1.26 0.72
CA VAL A 147 8.07 0.13 1.17
C VAL A 147 7.34 0.22 2.51
N ARG A 148 6.26 -0.55 2.70
CA ARG A 148 5.50 -0.56 3.96
C ARG A 148 6.32 -1.08 5.14
N ASN A 149 7.08 -2.14 4.94
CA ASN A 149 7.97 -2.67 5.99
C ASN A 149 9.09 -1.66 6.33
N LEU A 150 9.66 -0.95 5.35
CA LEU A 150 10.66 0.09 5.58
C LEU A 150 10.08 1.26 6.39
N TYR A 151 8.85 1.71 6.10
CA TYR A 151 8.21 2.78 6.87
C TYR A 151 7.86 2.33 8.28
N LEU A 152 7.41 1.09 8.44
CA LEU A 152 7.12 0.53 9.76
C LEU A 152 8.41 0.38 10.59
N SER A 153 9.53 -0.06 10.00
CA SER A 153 10.83 -0.09 10.65
C SER A 153 11.20 1.29 11.21
N LYS A 154 11.09 2.33 10.39
CA LYS A 154 11.37 3.72 10.84
C LYS A 154 10.46 4.17 11.99
N PHE A 155 9.20 3.81 11.95
CA PHE A 155 8.23 4.14 13.01
C PHE A 155 8.53 3.40 14.32
N LEU A 156 8.94 2.14 14.24
CA LEU A 156 9.23 1.30 15.40
C LEU A 156 10.56 1.64 16.09
N LYS A 157 11.51 2.27 15.39
CA LYS A 157 12.90 2.43 15.81
C LYS A 157 13.09 2.90 17.26
N ASP A 158 12.29 3.86 17.70
CA ASP A 158 12.41 4.48 19.02
C ASP A 158 11.59 3.76 20.11
N HIS A 159 10.72 2.83 19.73
CA HIS A 159 9.81 2.13 20.64
C HIS A 159 10.07 0.63 20.72
N ASP A 160 10.46 0.01 19.64
CA ASP A 160 10.72 -1.42 19.49
C ASP A 160 11.87 -1.63 18.51
N PRO A 161 13.12 -1.50 18.96
CA PRO A 161 14.30 -1.64 18.10
C PRO A 161 14.41 -3.00 17.41
N GLU A 162 14.01 -4.09 18.08
CA GLU A 162 14.05 -5.44 17.48
C GLU A 162 12.97 -5.60 16.43
N GLY A 163 11.75 -5.13 16.69
CA GLY A 163 10.68 -5.09 15.67
C GLY A 163 11.08 -4.22 14.48
N ALA A 164 11.74 -3.08 14.72
CA ALA A 164 12.28 -2.23 13.66
C ALA A 164 13.30 -2.97 12.79
N ARG A 165 14.23 -3.70 13.40
CA ARG A 165 15.25 -4.50 12.70
C ARG A 165 14.61 -5.60 11.83
N LEU A 166 13.64 -6.34 12.37
CA LEU A 166 12.92 -7.38 11.61
C LEU A 166 12.13 -6.80 10.44
N LYS A 167 11.51 -5.62 10.60
CA LYS A 167 10.81 -4.96 9.50
C LYS A 167 11.75 -4.41 8.43
N GLU A 168 12.96 -3.99 8.77
CA GLU A 168 14.00 -3.62 7.80
C GLU A 168 14.50 -4.84 7.02
N GLU A 169 14.69 -5.98 7.70
CA GLU A 169 15.04 -7.26 7.09
C GLU A 169 13.94 -7.70 6.12
N LEU A 170 12.66 -7.66 6.52
CA LEU A 170 11.53 -7.93 5.63
C LEU A 170 11.48 -6.99 4.42
N ALA A 171 11.75 -5.69 4.59
CA ALA A 171 11.79 -4.75 3.48
C ALA A 171 12.85 -5.15 2.44
N THR A 172 14.02 -5.57 2.89
CA THR A 172 15.11 -6.06 2.04
C THR A 172 14.71 -7.33 1.29
N LEU A 173 14.17 -8.33 2.00
CA LEU A 173 13.73 -9.59 1.41
C LEU A 173 12.63 -9.40 0.37
N PHE A 174 11.64 -8.54 0.63
CA PHE A 174 10.61 -8.22 -0.36
C PHE A 174 11.17 -7.48 -1.59
N GLY A 175 12.19 -6.64 -1.41
CA GLY A 175 12.91 -6.02 -2.52
C GLY A 175 13.65 -7.05 -3.38
N GLN A 176 14.30 -8.04 -2.77
CA GLN A 176 14.95 -9.15 -3.47
C GLN A 176 13.91 -10.06 -4.16
N ALA A 177 12.79 -10.38 -3.49
CA ALA A 177 11.69 -11.14 -4.08
C ALA A 177 11.11 -10.44 -5.33
N HIS A 178 11.00 -9.11 -5.29
CA HIS A 178 10.61 -8.33 -6.47
C HIS A 178 11.58 -8.50 -7.63
N LEU A 179 12.90 -8.44 -7.37
CA LEU A 179 13.92 -8.65 -8.41
C LEU A 179 13.90 -10.08 -8.98
N SER A 180 13.72 -11.09 -8.14
CA SER A 180 13.61 -12.49 -8.57
C SER A 180 12.36 -12.70 -9.41
N CYS A 181 11.23 -12.08 -9.05
CA CYS A 181 10.00 -12.08 -9.84
C CYS A 181 10.20 -11.43 -11.22
N LEU A 182 10.91 -10.29 -11.30
CA LEU A 182 11.24 -9.63 -12.57
C LEU A 182 12.11 -10.50 -13.48
N LYS A 183 13.02 -11.30 -12.90
CA LYS A 183 13.92 -12.22 -13.62
C LYS A 183 13.28 -13.57 -13.94
N GLU A 184 12.08 -13.82 -13.43
CA GLU A 184 11.38 -15.10 -13.48
C GLU A 184 12.18 -16.27 -12.84
N ASP A 185 13.03 -15.93 -11.86
CA ASP A 185 13.75 -16.92 -11.05
C ASP A 185 12.85 -17.40 -9.90
N TYR A 186 12.00 -18.35 -10.19
CA TYR A 186 10.99 -18.83 -9.26
C TYR A 186 11.57 -19.71 -8.14
N GLN A 187 12.74 -20.31 -8.34
CA GLN A 187 13.41 -21.07 -7.27
C GLN A 187 13.97 -20.11 -6.21
N GLU A 188 14.66 -19.07 -6.65
CA GLU A 188 15.13 -18.02 -5.74
C GLU A 188 13.96 -17.27 -5.10
N LEU A 189 12.90 -16.97 -5.86
CA LEU A 189 11.70 -16.35 -5.33
C LEU A 189 11.08 -17.19 -4.20
N ALA A 190 10.93 -18.50 -4.40
CA ALA A 190 10.39 -19.39 -3.39
C ALA A 190 11.29 -19.45 -2.14
N HIS A 191 12.62 -19.49 -2.32
CA HIS A 191 13.57 -19.44 -1.21
C HIS A 191 13.40 -18.14 -0.38
N LEU A 192 13.32 -16.99 -1.04
CA LEU A 192 13.09 -15.70 -0.39
C LEU A 192 11.74 -15.64 0.34
N LEU A 193 10.68 -16.24 -0.22
CA LEU A 193 9.38 -16.30 0.44
C LEU A 193 9.41 -17.14 1.73
N TYR A 194 10.19 -18.22 1.78
CA TYR A 194 10.43 -18.96 3.03
C TYR A 194 11.18 -18.13 4.06
N GLN A 195 12.20 -17.36 3.65
CA GLN A 195 12.91 -16.45 4.55
C GLN A 195 11.97 -15.35 5.07
N ILE A 196 11.11 -14.79 4.21
CA ILE A 196 10.10 -13.81 4.62
C ILE A 196 9.15 -14.43 5.66
N ALA A 197 8.70 -15.67 5.45
CA ALA A 197 7.84 -16.36 6.41
C ALA A 197 8.52 -16.55 7.78
N GLU A 198 9.80 -16.92 7.80
CA GLU A 198 10.60 -17.07 9.02
C GLU A 198 10.73 -15.73 9.78
N VAL A 199 11.13 -14.66 9.07
CA VAL A 199 11.34 -13.34 9.68
C VAL A 199 10.01 -12.75 10.16
N ASP A 200 8.90 -12.93 9.42
CA ASP A 200 7.57 -12.49 9.85
C ASP A 200 7.08 -13.29 11.06
N GLY A 201 7.39 -14.59 11.13
CA GLY A 201 7.16 -15.42 12.31
C GLY A 201 7.87 -14.88 13.55
N ARG A 202 9.15 -14.53 13.44
CA ARG A 202 9.92 -13.89 14.53
C ARG A 202 9.31 -12.54 14.94
N PHE A 203 8.88 -11.73 13.98
CA PHE A 203 8.20 -10.47 14.28
C PHE A 203 6.86 -10.71 15.00
N ARG A 204 6.07 -11.68 14.54
CA ARG A 204 4.82 -12.10 15.22
C ARG A 204 5.09 -12.44 16.68
N ASP A 205 6.12 -13.22 16.95
CA ASP A 205 6.42 -13.72 18.30
C ASP A 205 6.77 -12.60 19.30
N LEU A 206 7.23 -11.44 18.83
CA LEU A 206 7.42 -10.24 19.67
C LEU A 206 6.10 -9.66 20.22
N TYR A 207 4.99 -9.90 19.55
CA TYR A 207 3.69 -9.30 19.90
C TYR A 207 2.69 -10.29 20.48
N VAL A 208 2.87 -11.59 20.21
CA VAL A 208 1.91 -12.64 20.61
C VAL A 208 2.35 -13.38 21.88
N ASN A 209 3.66 -13.52 22.11
CA ASN A 209 4.25 -14.15 23.30
C ASN A 209 4.60 -13.10 24.35
#